data_4d1c5aaf3e52a679ede7adc3986c4cba
#
_entry.id   4d1c5aaf3e52a679ede7adc3986c4cba
#
_cell.length_a   1.000
_cell.length_b   1.000
_cell.length_c   1.000
_cell.angle_alpha   90.00
_cell.angle_beta   90.00
_cell.angle_gamma   90.00
#
_symmetry.space_group_name_H-M   'P 1'
#
loop_
_entity.id
_entity.type
_entity.pdbx_description
1 polymer ?
#
loop_
_entity_poly.entity_id
_entity_poly.type
_entity_poly.pdbx_seq_one_letter_code
_entity_poly.pdbx_strand_id
1 'polypeptide(L)'
;MSLQTESTKEKLLNIVSSFNTTPFLFIGSGITRRYCNLPNWDSLLKYFSNLLNPNNEFAFARYKHRANDDYPLLGSIIGEEFDNQWFTDQTIFELPTASKELIQQGVSPFKCAIAVYLQNIMTSNPIYKDEESLLKEILSNNISGIVTTNYDLSLI
;
A
#
# COMPACT_ATOMS: atom_id res chain seq x y z
N MET A 1 30.87 31.32 16.22
CA MET A 1 30.96 30.02 15.53
C MET A 1 29.55 29.59 15.17
N SER A 2 29.13 29.83 13.91
CA SER A 2 27.83 29.38 13.40
C SER A 2 27.98 27.89 13.11
N LEU A 3 27.29 27.07 13.88
CA LEU A 3 27.03 25.68 13.54
C LEU A 3 26.18 25.68 12.25
N GLN A 4 26.80 25.49 11.10
CA GLN A 4 26.13 25.19 9.87
C GLN A 4 25.42 23.85 10.10
N THR A 5 24.10 23.91 10.15
CA THR A 5 23.25 22.71 10.16
C THR A 5 23.39 22.07 8.79
N GLU A 6 24.17 20.99 8.71
CA GLU A 6 24.28 20.13 7.51
C GLU A 6 22.86 19.77 7.03
N SER A 7 22.61 19.96 5.73
CA SER A 7 21.28 19.69 5.17
C SER A 7 20.95 18.20 5.28
N THR A 8 19.67 17.86 5.38
CA THR A 8 19.23 16.45 5.43
C THR A 8 19.74 15.66 4.23
N LYS A 9 19.83 16.29 3.06
CA LYS A 9 20.40 15.71 1.84
C LYS A 9 21.86 15.31 2.02
N GLU A 10 22.69 16.23 2.54
CA GLU A 10 24.13 15.98 2.78
C GLU A 10 24.34 14.83 3.78
N LYS A 11 23.56 14.81 4.86
CA LYS A 11 23.62 13.73 5.85
C LYS A 11 23.28 12.37 5.24
N LEU A 12 22.22 12.30 4.43
CA LEU A 12 21.81 11.06 3.77
C LEU A 12 22.87 10.60 2.76
N LEU A 13 23.40 11.50 1.94
CA LEU A 13 24.45 11.18 0.98
C LEU A 13 25.72 10.70 1.68
N ASN A 14 26.12 11.33 2.79
CA ASN A 14 27.27 10.90 3.58
C ASN A 14 27.08 9.50 4.18
N ILE A 15 25.88 9.20 4.68
CA ILE A 15 25.54 7.86 5.18
C ILE A 15 25.64 6.83 4.05
N VAL A 16 25.00 7.08 2.91
CA VAL A 16 24.98 6.14 1.78
C VAL A 16 26.39 5.93 1.22
N SER A 17 27.19 6.99 1.06
CA SER A 17 28.56 6.90 0.56
C SER A 17 29.54 6.26 1.55
N SER A 18 29.20 6.12 2.81
CA SER A 18 30.04 5.44 3.81
C SER A 18 29.98 3.91 3.72
N PHE A 19 29.03 3.35 2.96
CA PHE A 19 28.94 1.91 2.76
C PHE A 19 30.01 1.43 1.77
N ASN A 20 30.72 0.35 2.13
CA ASN A 20 31.68 -0.30 1.26
C ASN A 20 31.04 -1.09 0.10
N THR A 21 29.75 -1.35 0.20
CA THR A 21 28.91 -2.00 -0.81
C THR A 21 27.62 -1.21 -0.95
N THR A 22 27.04 -1.20 -2.16
CA THR A 22 25.74 -0.54 -2.35
C THR A 22 24.66 -1.24 -1.51
N PRO A 23 23.95 -0.50 -0.63
CA PRO A 23 22.99 -1.09 0.28
C PRO A 23 21.71 -1.52 -0.42
N PHE A 24 21.00 -2.48 0.16
CA PHE A 24 19.58 -2.72 -0.14
C PHE A 24 18.72 -1.83 0.77
N LEU A 25 17.67 -1.26 0.19
CA LEU A 25 16.69 -0.49 0.95
C LEU A 25 15.48 -1.34 1.27
N PHE A 26 15.16 -1.46 2.57
CA PHE A 26 13.94 -2.12 3.01
C PHE A 26 12.83 -1.07 3.21
N ILE A 27 11.72 -1.20 2.45
CA ILE A 27 10.65 -0.21 2.41
C ILE A 27 9.33 -0.84 2.86
N GLY A 28 8.70 -0.23 3.86
CA GLY A 28 7.36 -0.57 4.32
C GLY A 28 6.32 0.47 3.87
N SER A 29 5.05 0.21 4.20
CA SER A 29 3.88 1.02 3.81
C SER A 29 3.90 2.49 4.29
N GLY A 30 4.82 2.85 5.18
CA GLY A 30 4.99 4.24 5.63
C GLY A 30 5.35 5.21 4.51
N ILE A 31 6.14 4.75 3.53
CA ILE A 31 6.57 5.58 2.39
C ILE A 31 5.38 5.88 1.47
N THR A 32 4.65 4.86 1.05
CA THR A 32 3.51 5.03 0.14
C THR A 32 2.36 5.80 0.79
N ARG A 33 2.18 5.61 2.10
CA ARG A 33 1.26 6.44 2.88
C ARG A 33 1.68 7.92 2.89
N ARG A 34 2.98 8.22 3.03
CA ARG A 34 3.50 9.58 3.09
C ARG A 34 3.42 10.28 1.74
N TYR A 35 3.88 9.62 0.68
CA TYR A 35 4.02 10.24 -0.64
C TYR A 35 2.82 10.06 -1.57
N CYS A 36 2.03 9.00 -1.39
CA CYS A 36 0.94 8.61 -2.28
C CYS A 36 -0.44 8.59 -1.62
N ASN A 37 -0.55 9.02 -0.36
CA ASN A 37 -1.79 8.99 0.44
C ASN A 37 -2.48 7.62 0.51
N LEU A 38 -1.75 6.53 0.30
CA LEU A 38 -2.33 5.19 0.37
C LEU A 38 -2.66 4.78 1.81
N PRO A 39 -3.72 3.98 2.01
CA PRO A 39 -4.13 3.53 3.32
C PRO A 39 -3.12 2.54 3.91
N ASN A 40 -3.09 2.43 5.22
CA ASN A 40 -2.48 1.27 5.88
C ASN A 40 -3.42 0.05 5.82
N TRP A 41 -2.93 -1.12 6.26
CA TRP A 41 -3.68 -2.36 6.28
C TRP A 41 -5.02 -2.25 7.04
N ASP A 42 -5.02 -1.60 8.21
CA ASP A 42 -6.24 -1.42 9.02
C ASP A 42 -7.30 -0.64 8.25
N SER A 43 -6.93 0.50 7.68
CA SER A 43 -7.84 1.35 6.91
C SER A 43 -8.35 0.68 5.64
N LEU A 44 -7.48 -0.06 4.94
CA LEU A 44 -7.84 -0.81 3.74
C LEU A 44 -8.86 -1.90 4.04
N LEU A 45 -8.56 -2.76 5.00
CA LEU A 45 -9.45 -3.87 5.37
C LEU A 45 -10.76 -3.39 6.00
N LYS A 46 -10.70 -2.27 6.76
CA LYS A 46 -11.91 -1.62 7.29
C LYS A 46 -12.82 -1.12 6.17
N TYR A 47 -12.26 -0.52 5.12
CA TYR A 47 -13.03 -0.08 3.95
C TYR A 47 -13.82 -1.24 3.33
N PHE A 48 -13.15 -2.37 3.02
CA PHE A 48 -13.81 -3.52 2.42
C PHE A 48 -14.79 -4.21 3.38
N SER A 49 -14.48 -4.26 4.68
CA SER A 49 -15.42 -4.75 5.69
C SER A 49 -16.72 -3.94 5.72
N ASN A 50 -16.63 -2.61 5.64
CA ASN A 50 -17.81 -1.74 5.61
C ASN A 50 -18.58 -1.86 4.29
N LEU A 51 -17.90 -2.08 3.19
CA LEU A 51 -18.52 -2.32 1.90
C LEU A 51 -19.38 -3.59 1.90
N LEU A 52 -18.85 -4.67 2.50
CA LEU A 52 -19.59 -5.93 2.67
C LEU A 52 -20.78 -5.83 3.65
N ASN A 53 -20.69 -4.93 4.61
CA ASN A 53 -21.66 -4.82 5.71
C ASN A 53 -22.04 -3.35 5.97
N PRO A 54 -22.66 -2.65 5.02
CA PRO A 54 -22.84 -1.19 5.10
C PRO A 54 -23.70 -0.73 6.28
N ASN A 55 -24.56 -1.61 6.80
CA ASN A 55 -25.47 -1.31 7.91
C ASN A 55 -24.97 -1.82 9.28
N ASN A 56 -23.72 -2.27 9.37
CA ASN A 56 -23.17 -2.83 10.61
C ASN A 56 -21.88 -2.12 11.00
N GLU A 57 -21.96 -1.17 11.91
CA GLU A 57 -20.82 -0.41 12.42
C GLU A 57 -19.76 -1.27 13.14
N PHE A 58 -20.13 -2.46 13.61
CA PHE A 58 -19.26 -3.41 14.29
C PHE A 58 -18.64 -4.46 13.36
N ALA A 59 -18.93 -4.41 12.05
CA ALA A 59 -18.48 -5.43 11.11
C ALA A 59 -16.97 -5.64 11.18
N PHE A 60 -16.18 -4.58 11.13
CA PHE A 60 -14.73 -4.67 11.17
C PHE A 60 -14.21 -5.24 12.50
N ALA A 61 -14.79 -4.84 13.63
CA ALA A 61 -14.44 -5.39 14.93
C ALA A 61 -14.71 -6.91 15.01
N ARG A 62 -15.83 -7.36 14.43
CA ARG A 62 -16.19 -8.79 14.32
C ARG A 62 -15.14 -9.57 13.52
N TYR A 63 -14.68 -9.03 12.39
CA TYR A 63 -13.64 -9.65 11.57
C TYR A 63 -12.31 -9.72 12.31
N LYS A 64 -11.91 -8.63 12.95
CA LYS A 64 -10.68 -8.60 13.78
C LYS A 64 -10.71 -9.64 14.89
N HIS A 65 -11.83 -9.77 15.59
CA HIS A 65 -12.00 -10.79 16.63
C HIS A 65 -11.87 -12.22 16.05
N ARG A 66 -12.48 -12.51 14.89
CA ARG A 66 -12.34 -13.82 14.21
C ARG A 66 -10.91 -14.11 13.78
N ALA A 67 -10.17 -13.10 13.44
CA ALA A 67 -8.77 -13.20 13.02
C ALA A 67 -7.77 -13.15 14.19
N ASN A 68 -8.20 -12.99 15.44
CA ASN A 68 -7.33 -12.78 16.61
C ASN A 68 -6.30 -11.66 16.37
N ASP A 69 -6.70 -10.56 15.72
CA ASP A 69 -5.86 -9.44 15.31
C ASP A 69 -4.70 -9.80 14.35
N ASP A 70 -4.70 -11.00 13.77
CA ASP A 70 -3.77 -11.40 12.71
C ASP A 70 -4.22 -10.81 11.37
N TYR A 71 -3.47 -9.83 10.83
CA TYR A 71 -3.83 -9.11 9.61
C TYR A 71 -3.82 -9.96 8.34
N PRO A 72 -2.88 -10.88 8.10
CA PRO A 72 -2.95 -11.84 7.01
C PRO A 72 -4.23 -12.68 7.04
N LEU A 73 -4.58 -13.21 8.21
CA LEU A 73 -5.81 -13.98 8.39
C LEU A 73 -7.06 -13.10 8.22
N LEU A 74 -7.05 -11.88 8.76
CA LEU A 74 -8.12 -10.89 8.58
C LEU A 74 -8.37 -10.58 7.11
N GLY A 75 -7.29 -10.36 6.35
CA GLY A 75 -7.36 -10.14 4.90
C GLY A 75 -7.95 -11.33 4.15
N SER A 76 -7.58 -12.56 4.55
CA SER A 76 -8.12 -13.79 3.96
C SER A 76 -9.61 -13.96 4.22
N ILE A 77 -10.06 -13.72 5.45
CA ILE A 77 -11.48 -13.84 5.84
C ILE A 77 -12.33 -12.82 5.07
N ILE A 78 -11.92 -11.55 5.05
CA ILE A 78 -12.63 -10.49 4.32
C ILE A 78 -12.61 -10.76 2.82
N GLY A 79 -11.47 -11.23 2.28
CA GLY A 79 -11.32 -11.55 0.86
C GLY A 79 -12.24 -12.67 0.40
N GLU A 80 -12.34 -13.76 1.16
CA GLU A 80 -13.23 -14.87 0.87
C GLU A 80 -14.71 -14.41 0.88
N GLU A 81 -15.12 -13.63 1.88
CA GLU A 81 -16.48 -13.11 1.96
C GLU A 81 -16.78 -12.12 0.83
N PHE A 82 -15.80 -11.28 0.44
CA PHE A 82 -15.90 -10.39 -0.70
C PHE A 82 -16.07 -11.17 -2.01
N ASP A 83 -15.24 -12.15 -2.27
CA ASP A 83 -15.30 -12.95 -3.49
C ASP A 83 -16.67 -13.64 -3.62
N ASN A 84 -17.16 -14.25 -2.54
CA ASN A 84 -18.47 -14.91 -2.51
C ASN A 84 -19.62 -13.94 -2.81
N GLN A 85 -19.61 -12.75 -2.21
CA GLN A 85 -20.64 -11.75 -2.48
C GLN A 85 -20.53 -11.20 -3.90
N TRP A 86 -19.33 -10.89 -4.37
CA TRP A 86 -19.10 -10.33 -5.70
C TRP A 86 -19.53 -11.28 -6.83
N PHE A 87 -19.30 -12.58 -6.68
CA PHE A 87 -19.80 -13.56 -7.65
C PHE A 87 -21.34 -13.64 -7.68
N THR A 88 -22.01 -13.26 -6.60
CA THR A 88 -23.47 -13.23 -6.51
C THR A 88 -24.02 -11.88 -6.99
N ASP A 89 -23.37 -10.79 -6.60
CA ASP A 89 -23.77 -9.42 -6.91
C ASP A 89 -22.56 -8.54 -7.22
N GLN A 90 -22.32 -8.29 -8.51
CA GLN A 90 -21.20 -7.48 -8.98
C GLN A 90 -21.37 -5.97 -8.70
N THR A 91 -22.56 -5.55 -8.22
CA THR A 91 -22.79 -4.13 -7.89
C THR A 91 -22.16 -3.68 -6.59
N ILE A 92 -21.73 -4.61 -5.73
CA ILE A 92 -21.04 -4.28 -4.48
C ILE A 92 -19.72 -3.52 -4.72
N PHE A 93 -19.04 -3.82 -5.84
CA PHE A 93 -17.85 -3.11 -6.29
C PHE A 93 -17.71 -3.26 -7.80
N GLU A 94 -17.81 -2.15 -8.51
CA GLU A 94 -17.70 -2.16 -9.97
C GLU A 94 -16.23 -2.34 -10.40
N LEU A 95 -15.99 -3.40 -11.17
CA LEU A 95 -14.66 -3.73 -11.70
C LEU A 95 -14.60 -3.45 -13.21
N PRO A 96 -13.49 -2.88 -13.70
CA PRO A 96 -13.27 -2.67 -15.12
C PRO A 96 -13.14 -4.00 -15.88
N THR A 97 -13.37 -3.95 -17.19
CA THR A 97 -13.31 -5.14 -18.06
C THR A 97 -12.01 -5.93 -17.94
N ALA A 98 -10.87 -5.24 -17.91
CA ALA A 98 -9.57 -5.89 -17.74
C ALA A 98 -9.47 -6.71 -16.42
N SER A 99 -10.05 -6.22 -15.33
CA SER A 99 -10.13 -6.97 -14.07
C SER A 99 -11.05 -8.19 -14.19
N LYS A 100 -12.16 -8.07 -14.91
CA LYS A 100 -13.08 -9.21 -15.14
C LYS A 100 -12.43 -10.31 -15.98
N GLU A 101 -11.59 -9.95 -16.95
CA GLU A 101 -10.78 -10.92 -17.71
C GLU A 101 -9.79 -11.68 -16.82
N LEU A 102 -9.13 -10.98 -15.90
CA LEU A 102 -8.24 -11.63 -14.92
C LEU A 102 -9.01 -12.59 -13.99
N ILE A 103 -10.22 -12.21 -13.58
CA ILE A 103 -11.08 -13.08 -12.75
C ILE A 103 -11.47 -14.35 -13.50
N GLN A 104 -11.75 -14.26 -14.81
CA GLN A 104 -12.00 -15.46 -15.64
C GLN A 104 -10.79 -16.38 -15.73
N GLN A 105 -9.58 -15.86 -15.53
CA GLN A 105 -8.33 -16.61 -15.44
C GLN A 105 -8.02 -17.14 -14.02
N GLY A 106 -8.92 -16.93 -13.06
CA GLY A 106 -8.80 -17.44 -11.69
C GLY A 106 -8.23 -16.46 -10.67
N VAL A 107 -8.07 -15.17 -11.03
CA VAL A 107 -7.68 -14.14 -10.06
C VAL A 107 -8.88 -13.80 -9.17
N SER A 108 -8.63 -13.66 -7.86
CA SER A 108 -9.68 -13.29 -6.90
C SER A 108 -10.27 -11.91 -7.22
N PRO A 109 -11.61 -11.75 -7.23
CA PRO A 109 -12.29 -10.46 -7.31
C PRO A 109 -11.80 -9.45 -6.26
N PHE A 110 -11.55 -9.91 -5.03
CA PHE A 110 -11.03 -9.07 -3.96
C PHE A 110 -9.66 -8.46 -4.29
N LYS A 111 -8.75 -9.24 -4.86
CA LYS A 111 -7.43 -8.72 -5.29
C LYS A 111 -7.58 -7.66 -6.39
N CYS A 112 -8.47 -7.89 -7.35
CA CYS A 112 -8.79 -6.91 -8.38
C CYS A 112 -9.39 -5.63 -7.78
N ALA A 113 -10.33 -5.77 -6.84
CA ALA A 113 -10.98 -4.66 -6.16
C ALA A 113 -9.97 -3.82 -5.35
N ILE A 114 -9.05 -4.46 -4.63
CA ILE A 114 -7.97 -3.75 -3.95
C ILE A 114 -7.12 -2.95 -4.94
N ALA A 115 -6.70 -3.55 -6.05
CA ALA A 115 -5.88 -2.87 -7.05
C ALA A 115 -6.59 -1.64 -7.63
N VAL A 116 -7.86 -1.78 -8.02
CA VAL A 116 -8.70 -0.67 -8.53
C VAL A 116 -8.90 0.40 -7.48
N TYR A 117 -9.22 0.03 -6.24
CA TYR A 117 -9.40 0.97 -5.14
C TYR A 117 -8.13 1.80 -4.90
N LEU A 118 -6.97 1.14 -4.78
CA LEU A 118 -5.71 1.83 -4.55
C LEU A 118 -5.33 2.74 -5.72
N GLN A 119 -5.53 2.30 -6.96
CA GLN A 119 -5.29 3.11 -8.14
C GLN A 119 -6.16 4.38 -8.16
N ASN A 120 -7.42 4.28 -7.73
CA ASN A 120 -8.35 5.40 -7.71
C ASN A 120 -8.04 6.43 -6.62
N ILE A 121 -7.49 6.00 -5.47
CA ILE A 121 -7.17 6.90 -4.36
C ILE A 121 -5.72 7.38 -4.36
N MET A 122 -4.86 6.74 -5.14
CA MET A 122 -3.45 7.10 -5.21
C MET A 122 -3.30 8.51 -5.79
N THR A 123 -2.79 9.42 -4.98
CA THR A 123 -2.52 10.80 -5.36
C THR A 123 -1.14 11.20 -4.85
N SER A 124 -0.39 11.98 -5.65
CA SER A 124 0.85 12.58 -5.17
C SER A 124 0.55 13.53 -4.01
N ASN A 125 1.28 13.39 -2.92
CA ASN A 125 1.14 14.28 -1.78
C ASN A 125 2.00 15.54 -2.00
N PRO A 126 1.39 16.71 -2.31
CA PRO A 126 2.13 17.92 -2.69
C PRO A 126 3.04 18.45 -1.58
N ILE A 127 2.74 18.14 -0.31
CA ILE A 127 3.53 18.58 0.86
C ILE A 127 4.92 17.91 0.85
N TYR A 128 5.04 16.71 0.31
CA TYR A 128 6.26 15.90 0.35
C TYR A 128 6.92 15.71 -1.02
N LYS A 129 6.52 16.49 -2.03
CA LYS A 129 7.00 16.34 -3.40
C LYS A 129 8.53 16.50 -3.53
N ASP A 130 9.11 17.41 -2.79
CA ASP A 130 10.56 17.62 -2.80
C ASP A 130 11.31 16.48 -2.12
N GLU A 131 10.76 15.95 -1.03
CA GLU A 131 11.29 14.75 -0.35
C GLU A 131 11.19 13.52 -1.24
N GLU A 132 10.07 13.34 -1.96
CA GLU A 132 9.88 12.24 -2.90
C GLU A 132 10.90 12.30 -4.03
N SER A 133 11.14 13.49 -4.59
CA SER A 133 12.13 13.70 -5.65
C SER A 133 13.55 13.39 -5.16
N LEU A 134 13.90 13.83 -3.96
CA LEU A 134 15.18 13.51 -3.33
C LEU A 134 15.33 12.01 -3.08
N LEU A 135 14.27 11.35 -2.60
CA LEU A 135 14.28 9.90 -2.39
C LEU A 135 14.54 9.17 -3.70
N LYS A 136 13.83 9.52 -4.77
CA LYS A 136 14.03 8.94 -6.11
C LYS A 136 15.46 9.14 -6.62
N GLU A 137 16.05 10.31 -6.41
CA GLU A 137 17.45 10.60 -6.76
C GLU A 137 18.42 9.68 -6.00
N ILE A 138 18.19 9.47 -4.71
CA ILE A 138 19.02 8.58 -3.88
C ILE A 138 18.85 7.12 -4.32
N LEU A 139 17.62 6.68 -4.58
CA LEU A 139 17.31 5.32 -4.99
C LEU A 139 17.95 4.96 -6.34
N SER A 140 17.94 5.87 -7.29
CA SER A 140 18.46 5.61 -8.64
C SER A 140 19.97 5.44 -8.72
N ASN A 141 20.74 6.02 -7.79
CA ASN A 141 22.17 6.14 -7.94
C ASN A 141 23.00 5.39 -6.86
N ASN A 142 22.39 4.99 -5.73
CA ASN A 142 23.15 4.63 -4.55
C ASN A 142 22.71 3.34 -3.86
N ILE A 143 21.81 2.57 -4.46
CA ILE A 143 21.33 1.32 -3.87
C ILE A 143 21.41 0.15 -4.86
N SER A 144 21.63 -1.07 -4.31
CA SER A 144 21.62 -2.31 -5.10
C SER A 144 20.24 -2.81 -5.44
N GLY A 145 19.24 -2.43 -4.65
CA GLY A 145 17.87 -2.85 -4.86
C GLY A 145 16.94 -2.45 -3.72
N ILE A 146 15.65 -2.69 -3.94
CA ILE A 146 14.58 -2.43 -2.96
C ILE A 146 13.97 -3.76 -2.55
N VAL A 147 13.84 -3.96 -1.24
CA VAL A 147 13.01 -5.03 -0.66
C VAL A 147 11.79 -4.36 -0.04
N THR A 148 10.62 -4.74 -0.47
CA THR A 148 9.38 -4.11 0.01
C THR A 148 8.31 -5.12 0.36
N THR A 149 7.54 -4.81 1.40
CA THR A 149 6.28 -5.48 1.76
C THR A 149 5.05 -4.73 1.23
N ASN A 150 5.27 -3.66 0.48
CA ASN A 150 4.19 -2.91 -0.12
C ASN A 150 3.60 -3.66 -1.31
N TYR A 151 2.31 -3.46 -1.52
CA TYR A 151 1.54 -4.03 -2.63
C TYR A 151 1.41 -3.07 -3.83
N ASP A 152 2.05 -1.90 -3.75
CA ASP A 152 2.04 -0.88 -4.80
C ASP A 152 3.42 -0.70 -5.43
N LEU A 153 3.44 -0.17 -6.65
CA LEU A 153 4.64 0.07 -7.45
C LEU A 153 5.05 1.54 -7.49
N SER A 154 4.61 2.35 -6.54
CA SER A 154 4.79 3.81 -6.54
C SER A 154 6.25 4.27 -6.45
N LEU A 155 7.17 3.38 -6.10
CA LEU A 155 8.60 3.67 -5.96
C LEU A 155 9.48 3.04 -7.06
N ILE A 156 8.90 2.40 -8.05
CA ILE A 156 9.61 1.74 -9.16
C ILE A 156 9.55 2.59 -10.40
#